data_d05cb2e15084f9deed8e4efaa4c8d066
#
_entry.id   d05cb2e15084f9deed8e4efaa4c8d066
#
_cell.length_a   1.000
_cell.length_b   1.000
_cell.length_c   1.000
_cell.angle_alpha   90.00
_cell.angle_beta   90.00
_cell.angle_gamma   90.00
#
_symmetry.space_group_name_H-M   'P 1'
#
loop_
_entity.id
_entity.type
_entity.pdbx_description
1 polymer ?
#
loop_
_entity_poly.entity_id
_entity_poly.type
_entity_poly.pdbx_seq_one_letter_code
_entity_poly.pdbx_strand_id
1 'polypeptide(L)'
;MIIGIDVGGTHTDGVLLGINSPNGEGYEILATSKVRTQKDNLMKSILEVLDVLLAAAQVPDIKRIVLSTTLAANVIVEENYDPVGLVLIPGPGLNPEHLLIGDENILLSGYINHRGIEVRDLEQEELLKGLERIKARGIKNLAIVSKFSTRNPGLEAEVLQLIREKDYPFENISLGHQLSGRLGFPRRLVTAYFNTAIMSVYRDFVQAVEKALEERELDTGVFVLKCDGGTVPLDRVMEAPIETVNSGPAASIMGTMAMTGVYQNKETAIALDIGGTTTDIGLFIKGEPAFMPEGIELNGFPTLVRGLYSLSLPLGGDSKIAVKDGKLKIGPERDGPAAAFGGPSPTPTDALLVLDYIQDDPDYEGRADLQAAREALVALAGDLDPTEYGRCWQDGKLDLTEFASFIIDKMLASIVETIQEILASLENKPVYTISELLAGVEIRPQLLLTMGGPASALSPLLAEKLGYREEVVPYAKVANAVGAALARPTLQTTVRVDTAASYLHIVEAGIHRQLKAGEDYDLEEVEELAMAWTRKRADDETAVVEISERESFNVIRGFRTIGKIMEVRAQIKPGLISRPEGSEN
;
A
#
# COMPACT_ATOMS: atom_id res chain seq x y z
N MET A 1 0.96 -1.13 -26.72
CA MET A 1 0.41 -2.10 -25.75
C MET A 1 1.01 -1.86 -24.37
N ILE A 2 0.35 -2.33 -23.31
CA ILE A 2 0.80 -2.20 -21.91
C ILE A 2 0.76 -3.57 -21.27
N ILE A 3 1.79 -3.92 -20.50
CA ILE A 3 1.81 -5.13 -19.69
C ILE A 3 1.66 -4.76 -18.22
N GLY A 4 0.76 -5.44 -17.50
CA GLY A 4 0.67 -5.42 -16.06
C GLY A 4 0.96 -6.79 -15.48
N ILE A 5 1.78 -6.83 -14.42
CA ILE A 5 2.10 -8.07 -13.71
C ILE A 5 1.89 -7.82 -12.21
N ASP A 6 1.05 -8.65 -11.60
CA ASP A 6 0.84 -8.65 -10.14
C ASP A 6 1.42 -9.92 -9.53
N VAL A 7 2.37 -9.76 -8.64
CA VAL A 7 3.03 -10.87 -7.92
C VAL A 7 2.34 -11.05 -6.57
N GLY A 8 1.35 -11.92 -6.54
CA GLY A 8 0.69 -12.32 -5.31
C GLY A 8 1.45 -13.41 -4.54
N GLY A 9 1.04 -13.67 -3.31
CA GLY A 9 1.67 -14.69 -2.44
C GLY A 9 1.53 -16.14 -2.93
N THR A 10 0.54 -16.42 -3.81
CA THR A 10 0.24 -17.78 -4.31
C THR A 10 0.42 -17.87 -5.82
N HIS A 11 -0.05 -16.88 -6.55
CA HIS A 11 0.01 -16.81 -8.01
C HIS A 11 0.56 -15.46 -8.45
N THR A 12 1.22 -15.46 -9.60
CA THR A 12 1.62 -14.27 -10.33
C THR A 12 0.72 -14.17 -11.55
N ASP A 13 -0.02 -13.08 -11.61
CA ASP A 13 -0.99 -12.80 -12.66
C ASP A 13 -0.46 -11.74 -13.61
N GLY A 14 -0.73 -11.88 -14.90
CA GLY A 14 -0.31 -10.91 -15.89
C GLY A 14 -1.36 -10.64 -16.95
N VAL A 15 -1.33 -9.43 -17.49
CA VAL A 15 -2.24 -8.97 -18.54
C VAL A 15 -1.49 -8.19 -19.62
N LEU A 16 -1.87 -8.41 -20.86
CA LEU A 16 -1.50 -7.59 -22.00
C LEU A 16 -2.72 -6.76 -22.43
N LEU A 17 -2.60 -5.45 -22.38
CA LEU A 17 -3.65 -4.50 -22.75
C LEU A 17 -3.32 -3.79 -24.06
N GLY A 18 -4.31 -3.72 -24.96
CA GLY A 18 -4.37 -2.78 -26.06
C GLY A 18 -5.05 -1.49 -25.61
N ILE A 19 -4.49 -0.33 -25.94
CA ILE A 19 -5.15 0.96 -25.74
C ILE A 19 -5.80 1.37 -27.06
N ASN A 20 -7.14 1.51 -27.06
CA ASN A 20 -7.93 1.62 -28.27
C ASN A 20 -7.95 3.05 -28.86
N SER A 21 -7.57 4.07 -28.09
CA SER A 21 -7.60 5.47 -28.54
C SER A 21 -6.30 6.21 -28.25
N PRO A 22 -5.83 7.09 -29.17
CA PRO A 22 -4.71 8.00 -28.91
C PRO A 22 -4.96 8.93 -27.71
N ASN A 23 -6.22 9.16 -27.34
CA ASN A 23 -6.62 10.00 -26.20
C ASN A 23 -6.72 9.22 -24.88
N GLY A 24 -6.37 7.91 -24.85
CA GLY A 24 -6.43 7.07 -23.67
C GLY A 24 -7.84 6.65 -23.26
N GLU A 25 -8.82 6.73 -24.15
CA GLU A 25 -10.19 6.26 -23.92
C GLU A 25 -10.33 4.81 -24.40
N GLY A 26 -10.67 3.92 -23.48
CA GLY A 26 -10.85 2.50 -23.76
C GLY A 26 -9.58 1.65 -23.77
N TYR A 27 -9.72 0.44 -23.26
CA TYR A 27 -8.68 -0.59 -23.33
C TYR A 27 -9.33 -1.95 -23.60
N GLU A 28 -8.54 -2.87 -24.14
CA GLU A 28 -8.93 -4.24 -24.41
C GLU A 28 -7.93 -5.21 -23.80
N ILE A 29 -8.40 -6.29 -23.19
CA ILE A 29 -7.54 -7.37 -22.70
C ILE A 29 -7.22 -8.28 -23.89
N LEU A 30 -5.96 -8.23 -24.36
CA LEU A 30 -5.50 -9.00 -25.50
C LEU A 30 -5.01 -10.40 -25.09
N ALA A 31 -4.39 -10.52 -23.93
CA ALA A 31 -3.93 -11.79 -23.37
C ALA A 31 -3.83 -11.73 -21.85
N THR A 32 -3.92 -12.90 -21.22
CA THR A 32 -3.72 -13.09 -19.79
C THR A 32 -2.76 -14.24 -19.53
N SER A 33 -2.04 -14.17 -18.42
CA SER A 33 -1.15 -15.24 -17.96
C SER A 33 -1.31 -15.40 -16.46
N LYS A 34 -1.28 -16.64 -15.97
CA LYS A 34 -1.33 -16.96 -14.55
C LYS A 34 -0.39 -18.10 -14.25
N VAL A 35 0.59 -17.87 -13.39
CA VAL A 35 1.56 -18.88 -12.97
C VAL A 35 1.60 -18.98 -11.44
N ARG A 36 2.06 -20.10 -10.92
CA ARG A 36 2.26 -20.25 -9.48
C ARG A 36 3.47 -19.43 -9.03
N THR A 37 3.31 -18.59 -8.01
CA THR A 37 4.41 -17.78 -7.48
C THR A 37 5.47 -18.68 -6.84
N GLN A 38 6.72 -18.50 -7.28
CA GLN A 38 7.90 -19.13 -6.68
C GLN A 38 8.45 -18.20 -5.61
N LYS A 39 8.11 -18.49 -4.34
CA LYS A 39 8.44 -17.61 -3.21
C LYS A 39 9.94 -17.37 -3.05
N ASP A 40 10.76 -18.39 -3.33
CA ASP A 40 12.22 -18.30 -3.24
C ASP A 40 12.85 -17.54 -4.43
N ASN A 41 12.08 -17.29 -5.49
CA ASN A 41 12.53 -16.59 -6.69
C ASN A 41 11.37 -15.91 -7.42
N LEU A 42 10.91 -14.78 -6.88
CA LEU A 42 9.82 -14.00 -7.46
C LEU A 42 10.11 -13.58 -8.91
N MET A 43 11.38 -13.27 -9.21
CA MET A 43 11.81 -12.85 -10.53
C MET A 43 11.51 -13.92 -11.58
N LYS A 44 11.66 -15.20 -11.26
CA LYS A 44 11.35 -16.29 -12.20
C LYS A 44 9.88 -16.33 -12.55
N SER A 45 8.97 -16.09 -11.60
CA SER A 45 7.53 -16.02 -11.86
C SER A 45 7.17 -14.81 -12.72
N ILE A 46 7.81 -13.67 -12.49
CA ILE A 46 7.64 -12.45 -13.32
C ILE A 46 8.05 -12.72 -14.76
N LEU A 47 9.22 -13.33 -14.97
CA LEU A 47 9.74 -13.62 -16.29
C LEU A 47 8.90 -14.65 -17.04
N GLU A 48 8.40 -15.68 -16.36
CA GLU A 48 7.52 -16.69 -16.96
C GLU A 48 6.22 -16.04 -17.47
N VAL A 49 5.60 -15.16 -16.67
CA VAL A 49 4.41 -14.38 -17.09
C VAL A 49 4.75 -13.45 -18.25
N LEU A 50 5.86 -12.72 -18.15
CA LEU A 50 6.30 -11.78 -19.18
C LEU A 50 6.52 -12.47 -20.53
N ASP A 51 7.19 -13.61 -20.55
CA ASP A 51 7.47 -14.37 -21.78
C ASP A 51 6.18 -14.86 -22.45
N VAL A 52 5.19 -15.30 -21.67
CA VAL A 52 3.87 -15.69 -22.20
C VAL A 52 3.16 -14.50 -22.85
N LEU A 53 3.18 -13.33 -22.20
CA LEU A 53 2.50 -12.13 -22.70
C LEU A 53 3.22 -11.55 -23.94
N LEU A 54 4.55 -11.58 -23.97
CA LEU A 54 5.33 -11.14 -25.12
C LEU A 54 5.09 -12.04 -26.33
N ALA A 55 4.98 -13.36 -26.13
CA ALA A 55 4.65 -14.30 -27.20
C ALA A 55 3.25 -14.05 -27.80
N ALA A 56 2.30 -13.60 -26.98
CA ALA A 56 0.94 -13.24 -27.41
C ALA A 56 0.90 -11.89 -28.16
N ALA A 57 1.83 -10.98 -27.89
CA ALA A 57 1.83 -9.63 -28.43
C ALA A 57 2.04 -9.56 -29.96
N GLN A 58 2.64 -10.57 -30.60
CA GLN A 58 2.95 -10.69 -32.05
C GLN A 58 3.73 -9.51 -32.66
N VAL A 59 3.75 -8.34 -32.04
CA VAL A 59 4.44 -7.11 -32.46
C VAL A 59 5.05 -6.45 -31.21
N PRO A 60 6.31 -6.05 -31.23
CA PRO A 60 7.03 -5.55 -30.05
C PRO A 60 6.79 -4.07 -29.77
N ASP A 61 5.56 -3.56 -29.86
CA ASP A 61 5.24 -2.18 -29.45
C ASP A 61 4.69 -2.13 -28.01
N ILE A 62 5.48 -2.67 -27.06
CA ILE A 62 5.20 -2.53 -25.65
C ILE A 62 5.72 -1.16 -25.20
N LYS A 63 4.80 -0.28 -24.82
CA LYS A 63 5.14 1.10 -24.38
C LYS A 63 5.40 1.20 -22.89
N ARG A 64 4.89 0.22 -22.12
CA ARG A 64 4.94 0.27 -20.66
C ARG A 64 4.79 -1.12 -20.07
N ILE A 65 5.57 -1.40 -19.03
CA ILE A 65 5.42 -2.57 -18.15
C ILE A 65 5.24 -2.06 -16.73
N VAL A 66 4.25 -2.56 -16.01
CA VAL A 66 4.00 -2.22 -14.61
C VAL A 66 4.04 -3.47 -13.76
N LEU A 67 4.84 -3.42 -12.70
CA LEU A 67 5.02 -4.50 -11.74
C LEU A 67 4.37 -4.13 -10.41
N SER A 68 3.47 -4.96 -9.91
CA SER A 68 3.04 -4.99 -8.52
C SER A 68 3.73 -6.16 -7.84
N THR A 69 4.27 -5.97 -6.65
CA THR A 69 5.07 -6.99 -5.98
C THR A 69 4.90 -6.96 -4.47
N THR A 70 4.85 -8.14 -3.87
CA THR A 70 4.83 -8.31 -2.41
C THR A 70 6.24 -8.27 -1.77
N LEU A 71 7.28 -7.95 -2.56
CA LEU A 71 8.68 -8.01 -2.14
C LEU A 71 8.94 -7.25 -0.83
N ALA A 72 8.59 -5.96 -0.79
CA ALA A 72 8.82 -5.12 0.38
C ALA A 72 8.05 -5.60 1.62
N ALA A 73 6.78 -5.98 1.45
CA ALA A 73 5.95 -6.46 2.54
C ALA A 73 6.49 -7.75 3.13
N ASN A 74 6.86 -8.72 2.28
CA ASN A 74 7.41 -10.00 2.73
C ASN A 74 8.72 -9.81 3.51
N VAL A 75 9.65 -9.00 2.96
CA VAL A 75 10.95 -8.73 3.60
C VAL A 75 10.78 -8.09 4.98
N ILE A 76 9.81 -7.18 5.14
CA ILE A 76 9.55 -6.53 6.43
C ILE A 76 8.86 -7.48 7.42
N VAL A 77 7.82 -8.21 6.99
CA VAL A 77 7.05 -9.12 7.84
C VAL A 77 7.86 -10.32 8.29
N GLU A 78 8.71 -10.86 7.40
CA GLU A 78 9.59 -11.98 7.69
C GLU A 78 10.88 -11.55 8.40
N GLU A 79 11.08 -10.24 8.60
CA GLU A 79 12.32 -9.64 9.17
C GLU A 79 13.59 -10.06 8.41
N ASN A 80 13.45 -10.35 7.12
CA ASN A 80 14.52 -10.84 6.26
C ASN A 80 15.22 -9.69 5.52
N TYR A 81 15.71 -8.72 6.28
CA TYR A 81 16.44 -7.55 5.80
C TYR A 81 17.78 -7.39 6.52
N ASP A 82 18.70 -6.66 5.90
CA ASP A 82 19.99 -6.37 6.49
C ASP A 82 19.86 -5.47 7.73
N PRO A 83 20.73 -5.63 8.73
CA PRO A 83 20.74 -4.78 9.91
C PRO A 83 20.87 -3.30 9.55
N VAL A 84 20.10 -2.44 10.23
CA VAL A 84 20.07 -1.00 10.04
C VAL A 84 20.56 -0.29 11.30
N GLY A 85 21.55 0.60 11.14
CA GLY A 85 21.91 1.56 12.17
C GLY A 85 20.98 2.78 12.12
N LEU A 86 20.60 3.30 13.27
CA LEU A 86 19.74 4.48 13.39
C LEU A 86 20.50 5.64 14.05
N VAL A 87 20.62 6.76 13.35
CA VAL A 87 21.05 8.04 13.93
C VAL A 87 19.81 8.87 14.25
N LEU A 88 19.58 9.09 15.53
CA LEU A 88 18.40 9.74 16.07
C LEU A 88 18.74 11.06 16.73
N ILE A 89 18.08 12.16 16.30
CA ILE A 89 18.23 13.49 16.84
C ILE A 89 16.85 13.97 17.34
N PRO A 90 16.40 13.52 18.53
CA PRO A 90 15.01 13.71 18.98
C PRO A 90 14.75 15.10 19.55
N GLY A 91 15.78 15.82 19.97
CA GLY A 91 15.60 17.05 20.73
C GLY A 91 14.79 16.85 22.02
N PRO A 92 14.38 17.92 22.68
CA PRO A 92 13.62 17.85 23.92
C PRO A 92 12.15 17.45 23.70
N GLY A 93 11.51 16.94 24.77
CA GLY A 93 10.05 16.72 24.86
C GLY A 93 9.55 15.33 24.49
N LEU A 94 10.43 14.41 24.12
CA LEU A 94 10.11 12.99 23.91
C LEU A 94 11.11 12.14 24.72
N ASN A 95 10.62 11.02 25.28
CA ASN A 95 11.55 10.02 25.81
C ASN A 95 12.16 9.24 24.63
N PRO A 96 13.49 9.38 24.39
CA PRO A 96 14.12 8.72 23.26
C PRO A 96 14.10 7.18 23.34
N GLU A 97 14.00 6.60 24.54
CA GLU A 97 13.95 5.14 24.72
C GLU A 97 12.75 4.51 24.02
N HIS A 98 11.61 5.22 23.90
CA HIS A 98 10.42 4.76 23.18
C HIS A 98 10.53 4.89 21.66
N LEU A 99 11.62 5.46 21.17
CA LEU A 99 11.86 5.72 19.76
C LEU A 99 12.93 4.79 19.18
N LEU A 100 13.58 3.98 20.03
CA LEU A 100 14.62 3.07 19.56
C LEU A 100 14.01 1.92 18.77
N ILE A 101 14.61 1.62 17.62
CA ILE A 101 14.21 0.52 16.74
C ILE A 101 15.46 -0.20 16.25
N GLY A 102 15.40 -1.53 16.17
CA GLY A 102 16.59 -2.34 15.86
C GLY A 102 17.63 -2.32 16.98
N ASP A 103 18.81 -2.88 16.72
CA ASP A 103 19.82 -3.15 17.74
C ASP A 103 20.89 -2.05 17.87
N GLU A 104 21.02 -1.19 16.85
CA GLU A 104 22.07 -0.18 16.79
C GLU A 104 21.52 1.22 16.60
N ASN A 105 21.52 1.96 17.70
CA ASN A 105 21.02 3.34 17.75
C ASN A 105 22.11 4.30 18.23
N ILE A 106 22.25 5.44 17.54
CA ILE A 106 23.06 6.59 17.96
C ILE A 106 22.09 7.71 18.34
N LEU A 107 22.10 8.07 19.60
CA LEU A 107 21.27 9.17 20.11
C LEU A 107 22.15 10.43 20.22
N LEU A 108 21.82 11.48 19.48
CA LEU A 108 22.56 12.73 19.46
C LEU A 108 21.84 13.87 20.18
N SER A 109 22.62 14.73 20.81
CA SER A 109 22.14 15.80 21.66
C SER A 109 21.79 17.11 20.93
N GLY A 110 22.09 17.25 19.64
CA GLY A 110 21.69 18.40 18.82
C GLY A 110 20.18 18.52 18.67
N TYR A 111 19.64 19.72 18.41
CA TYR A 111 18.23 19.83 18.06
C TYR A 111 17.83 21.10 17.32
N ILE A 112 16.79 20.96 16.51
CA ILE A 112 16.04 22.01 15.82
C ILE A 112 14.70 22.17 16.53
N ASN A 113 14.26 23.41 16.76
CA ASN A 113 12.98 23.68 17.39
C ASN A 113 11.82 23.63 16.38
N HIS A 114 10.59 23.78 16.88
CA HIS A 114 9.37 23.76 16.08
C HIS A 114 9.28 24.87 15.00
N ARG A 115 10.17 25.87 15.04
CA ARG A 115 10.26 26.93 14.01
C ARG A 115 11.32 26.65 12.95
N GLY A 116 12.03 25.52 13.02
CA GLY A 116 13.14 25.21 12.12
C GLY A 116 14.45 25.91 12.50
N ILE A 117 14.53 26.52 13.69
CA ILE A 117 15.75 27.17 14.18
C ILE A 117 16.59 26.11 14.86
N GLU A 118 17.85 25.98 14.44
CA GLU A 118 18.84 25.19 15.14
C GLU A 118 19.19 25.86 16.47
N VAL A 119 18.99 25.15 17.57
CA VAL A 119 19.16 25.65 18.94
C VAL A 119 20.39 25.06 19.60
N ARG A 120 20.75 23.86 19.19
CA ARG A 120 21.94 23.16 19.65
C ARG A 120 22.58 22.38 18.52
N ASP A 121 23.86 22.61 18.31
CA ASP A 121 24.69 21.94 17.33
C ASP A 121 24.88 20.45 17.68
N LEU A 122 25.33 19.66 16.71
CA LEU A 122 25.70 18.26 16.92
C LEU A 122 26.99 18.13 17.69
N GLU A 123 27.00 17.20 18.64
CA GLU A 123 28.25 16.77 19.30
C GLU A 123 28.93 15.73 18.38
N GLN A 124 29.90 16.21 17.58
CA GLN A 124 30.57 15.36 16.58
C GLN A 124 31.26 14.15 17.20
N GLU A 125 31.76 14.25 18.43
CA GLU A 125 32.40 13.14 19.12
C GLU A 125 31.40 12.00 19.44
N GLU A 126 30.16 12.34 19.84
CA GLU A 126 29.10 11.37 20.06
C GLU A 126 28.76 10.63 18.76
N LEU A 127 28.62 11.38 17.66
CA LEU A 127 28.34 10.82 16.34
C LEU A 127 29.45 9.86 15.90
N LEU A 128 30.71 10.30 15.92
CA LEU A 128 31.85 9.50 15.46
C LEU A 128 32.00 8.21 16.26
N LYS A 129 31.87 8.26 17.60
CA LYS A 129 31.87 7.06 18.45
C LYS A 129 30.76 6.09 18.08
N GLY A 130 29.57 6.62 17.81
CA GLY A 130 28.42 5.80 17.38
C GLY A 130 28.65 5.16 16.02
N LEU A 131 29.15 5.91 15.04
CA LEU A 131 29.44 5.41 13.69
C LEU A 131 30.51 4.31 13.70
N GLU A 132 31.58 4.46 14.50
CA GLU A 132 32.60 3.42 14.67
C GLU A 132 32.00 2.14 15.28
N ARG A 133 31.05 2.24 16.21
CA ARG A 133 30.36 1.09 16.79
C ARG A 133 29.51 0.37 15.75
N ILE A 134 28.71 1.11 14.95
CA ILE A 134 27.89 0.55 13.85
C ILE A 134 28.80 -0.13 12.82
N LYS A 135 29.87 0.53 12.40
CA LYS A 135 30.86 -0.01 11.46
C LYS A 135 31.51 -1.29 12.00
N ALA A 136 31.89 -1.33 13.28
CA ALA A 136 32.51 -2.50 13.90
C ALA A 136 31.60 -3.73 13.92
N ARG A 137 30.27 -3.54 13.87
CA ARG A 137 29.29 -4.62 13.70
C ARG A 137 29.03 -5.00 12.24
N GLY A 138 29.71 -4.38 11.30
CA GLY A 138 29.55 -4.67 9.87
C GLY A 138 28.25 -4.15 9.26
N ILE A 139 27.53 -3.26 9.95
CA ILE A 139 26.29 -2.68 9.45
C ILE A 139 26.59 -1.65 8.37
N LYS A 140 25.96 -1.82 7.21
CA LYS A 140 26.17 -0.99 6.02
C LYS A 140 25.00 -0.05 5.70
N ASN A 141 23.88 -0.22 6.39
CA ASN A 141 22.65 0.51 6.19
C ASN A 141 22.41 1.49 7.33
N LEU A 142 22.08 2.76 7.02
CA LEU A 142 21.97 3.81 8.02
C LEU A 142 20.72 4.67 7.76
N ALA A 143 19.85 4.80 8.75
CA ALA A 143 18.77 5.77 8.76
C ALA A 143 19.15 6.97 9.64
N ILE A 144 18.97 8.19 9.14
CA ILE A 144 19.29 9.43 9.85
C ILE A 144 18.02 10.26 9.99
N VAL A 145 17.56 10.50 11.22
CA VAL A 145 16.29 11.16 11.46
C VAL A 145 16.37 12.20 12.58
N SER A 146 16.06 13.44 12.23
CA SER A 146 16.01 14.57 13.16
C SER A 146 14.57 15.04 13.36
N LYS A 147 14.25 15.42 14.59
CA LYS A 147 12.97 16.09 14.87
C LYS A 147 12.93 17.44 14.19
N PHE A 148 11.82 17.74 13.53
CA PHE A 148 11.61 18.95 12.72
C PHE A 148 12.54 19.10 11.49
N SER A 149 13.16 18.02 11.00
CA SER A 149 13.97 18.06 9.78
C SER A 149 13.17 18.46 8.53
N THR A 150 11.85 18.27 8.53
CA THR A 150 10.97 18.79 7.47
C THR A 150 10.91 20.34 7.44
N ARG A 151 11.35 21.00 8.52
CA ARG A 151 11.44 22.47 8.62
C ARG A 151 12.86 22.98 8.42
N ASN A 152 13.83 22.22 8.86
CA ASN A 152 15.24 22.48 8.64
C ASN A 152 16.02 21.15 8.61
N PRO A 153 16.50 20.72 7.44
CA PRO A 153 17.22 19.45 7.29
C PRO A 153 18.70 19.53 7.73
N GLY A 154 19.17 20.65 8.24
CA GLY A 154 20.59 20.94 8.47
C GLY A 154 21.32 19.86 9.26
N LEU A 155 20.75 19.39 10.39
CA LEU A 155 21.40 18.36 11.21
C LEU A 155 21.49 16.99 10.50
N GLU A 156 20.48 16.58 9.72
CA GLU A 156 20.57 15.35 8.92
C GLU A 156 21.61 15.49 7.81
N ALA A 157 21.68 16.66 7.17
CA ALA A 157 22.69 16.97 6.14
C ALA A 157 24.11 17.00 6.71
N GLU A 158 24.32 17.58 7.90
CA GLU A 158 25.61 17.60 8.60
C GLU A 158 26.10 16.17 8.92
N VAL A 159 25.22 15.31 9.44
CA VAL A 159 25.56 13.90 9.67
C VAL A 159 25.99 13.22 8.38
N LEU A 160 25.23 13.39 7.30
CA LEU A 160 25.56 12.81 5.99
C LEU A 160 26.90 13.33 5.45
N GLN A 161 27.16 14.63 5.61
CA GLN A 161 28.42 15.25 5.21
C GLN A 161 29.61 14.64 5.97
N LEU A 162 29.53 14.52 7.29
CA LEU A 162 30.58 13.91 8.12
C LEU A 162 30.82 12.44 7.75
N ILE A 163 29.79 11.68 7.43
CA ILE A 163 29.91 10.29 6.95
C ILE A 163 30.72 10.25 5.65
N ARG A 164 30.43 11.15 4.71
CA ARG A 164 31.13 11.23 3.41
C ARG A 164 32.58 11.72 3.57
N GLU A 165 32.81 12.76 4.38
CA GLU A 165 34.13 13.31 4.61
C GLU A 165 35.08 12.32 5.31
N LYS A 166 34.55 11.44 6.15
CA LYS A 166 35.28 10.40 6.87
C LYS A 166 35.33 9.06 6.15
N ASP A 167 34.73 8.97 4.96
CA ASP A 167 34.69 7.77 4.11
C ASP A 167 34.18 6.52 4.85
N TYR A 168 33.05 6.68 5.59
CA TYR A 168 32.40 5.55 6.24
C TYR A 168 31.74 4.63 5.19
N PRO A 169 31.84 3.29 5.36
CA PRO A 169 31.43 2.31 4.35
C PRO A 169 29.92 2.00 4.38
N PHE A 170 29.07 3.04 4.52
CA PHE A 170 27.63 2.85 4.44
C PHE A 170 27.17 2.85 2.99
N GLU A 171 26.46 1.79 2.60
CA GLU A 171 25.98 1.58 1.23
C GLU A 171 24.59 2.18 1.01
N ASN A 172 23.74 2.10 2.02
CA ASN A 172 22.36 2.61 1.97
C ASN A 172 22.13 3.61 3.10
N ILE A 173 21.76 4.83 2.72
CA ILE A 173 21.48 5.89 3.70
C ILE A 173 20.15 6.53 3.36
N SER A 174 19.21 6.54 4.34
CA SER A 174 17.97 7.28 4.25
C SER A 174 17.98 8.49 5.17
N LEU A 175 17.57 9.64 4.64
CA LEU A 175 17.35 10.86 5.40
C LEU A 175 15.85 11.05 5.65
N GLY A 176 15.46 11.24 6.92
CA GLY A 176 14.06 11.31 7.29
C GLY A 176 13.29 12.42 6.56
N HIS A 177 13.91 13.59 6.34
CA HIS A 177 13.26 14.71 5.65
C HIS A 177 12.98 14.46 4.17
N GLN A 178 13.70 13.55 3.51
CA GLN A 178 13.49 13.26 2.08
C GLN A 178 12.31 12.33 1.82
N LEU A 179 11.92 11.53 2.82
CA LEU A 179 10.86 10.51 2.66
C LEU A 179 9.45 11.07 2.90
N SER A 180 9.33 12.15 3.65
CA SER A 180 8.03 12.78 3.86
C SER A 180 8.17 14.22 4.35
N GLY A 181 7.42 15.13 3.74
CA GLY A 181 7.27 16.51 4.21
C GLY A 181 6.38 16.67 5.43
N ARG A 182 5.70 15.60 5.88
CA ARG A 182 4.78 15.67 7.02
C ARG A 182 5.53 15.73 8.36
N LEU A 183 4.98 16.47 9.31
CA LEU A 183 5.35 16.33 10.71
C LEU A 183 4.97 14.90 11.18
N GLY A 184 5.46 14.49 12.34
CA GLY A 184 5.24 13.12 12.81
C GLY A 184 6.58 12.40 12.97
N PHE A 185 7.43 12.94 13.84
CA PHE A 185 8.79 12.47 14.02
C PHE A 185 8.90 10.95 14.29
N PRO A 186 8.08 10.32 15.18
CA PRO A 186 8.17 8.87 15.38
C PRO A 186 7.83 8.08 14.11
N ARG A 187 6.78 8.48 13.38
CA ARG A 187 6.39 7.81 12.12
C ARG A 187 7.44 7.99 11.02
N ARG A 188 8.06 9.18 10.93
CA ARG A 188 9.13 9.44 9.96
C ARG A 188 10.37 8.61 10.27
N LEU A 189 10.67 8.40 11.56
CA LEU A 189 11.74 7.52 12.01
C LEU A 189 11.52 6.09 11.52
N VAL A 190 10.34 5.53 11.78
CA VAL A 190 9.97 4.18 11.33
C VAL A 190 10.02 4.08 9.81
N THR A 191 9.51 5.10 9.11
CA THR A 191 9.56 5.15 7.63
C THR A 191 10.99 5.11 7.12
N ALA A 192 11.89 5.90 7.70
CA ALA A 192 13.30 5.93 7.30
C ALA A 192 14.01 4.60 7.62
N TYR A 193 13.73 4.02 8.76
CA TYR A 193 14.29 2.74 9.16
C TYR A 193 13.94 1.63 8.17
N PHE A 194 12.64 1.42 7.91
CA PHE A 194 12.21 0.37 6.98
C PHE A 194 12.56 0.69 5.52
N ASN A 195 12.57 1.97 5.13
CA ASN A 195 13.07 2.34 3.80
C ASN A 195 14.51 1.86 3.61
N THR A 196 15.37 2.14 4.60
CA THR A 196 16.77 1.71 4.56
C THR A 196 16.91 0.19 4.59
N ALA A 197 16.09 -0.48 5.39
CA ALA A 197 16.12 -1.93 5.56
C ALA A 197 15.90 -2.70 4.25
N ILE A 198 15.01 -2.19 3.38
CA ILE A 198 14.67 -2.87 2.13
C ILE A 198 15.50 -2.44 0.91
N MET A 199 16.38 -1.44 1.05
CA MET A 199 17.12 -0.88 -0.10
C MET A 199 18.03 -1.91 -0.79
N SER A 200 18.69 -2.80 -0.04
CA SER A 200 19.55 -3.83 -0.65
C SER A 200 18.73 -4.79 -1.53
N VAL A 201 17.61 -5.27 -1.01
CA VAL A 201 16.72 -6.20 -1.71
C VAL A 201 16.11 -5.54 -2.97
N TYR A 202 15.75 -4.26 -2.87
CA TYR A 202 15.25 -3.52 -4.03
C TYR A 202 16.31 -3.26 -5.08
N ARG A 203 17.56 -3.04 -4.71
CA ARG A 203 18.66 -2.91 -5.65
C ARG A 203 18.84 -4.18 -6.48
N ASP A 204 18.83 -5.35 -5.81
CA ASP A 204 18.93 -6.64 -6.49
C ASP A 204 17.73 -6.88 -7.41
N PHE A 205 16.53 -6.50 -6.98
CA PHE A 205 15.33 -6.59 -7.81
C PHE A 205 15.41 -5.69 -9.04
N VAL A 206 15.80 -4.42 -8.90
CA VAL A 206 15.96 -3.48 -10.02
C VAL A 206 16.96 -4.03 -11.04
N GLN A 207 18.14 -4.45 -10.57
CA GLN A 207 19.17 -5.03 -11.44
C GLN A 207 18.69 -6.29 -12.18
N ALA A 208 17.92 -7.14 -11.50
CA ALA A 208 17.36 -8.34 -12.12
C ALA A 208 16.33 -8.00 -13.20
N VAL A 209 15.49 -6.98 -12.99
CA VAL A 209 14.52 -6.51 -13.98
C VAL A 209 15.24 -5.88 -15.17
N GLU A 210 16.20 -4.98 -14.95
CA GLU A 210 16.98 -4.34 -16.02
C GLU A 210 17.67 -5.37 -16.91
N LYS A 211 18.36 -6.33 -16.29
CA LYS A 211 19.01 -7.43 -17.01
C LYS A 211 18.01 -8.25 -17.83
N ALA A 212 16.84 -8.53 -17.28
CA ALA A 212 15.81 -9.29 -17.97
C ALA A 212 15.24 -8.57 -19.21
N LEU A 213 15.17 -7.24 -19.17
CA LEU A 213 14.77 -6.41 -20.32
C LEU A 213 15.86 -6.39 -21.40
N GLU A 214 17.13 -6.23 -20.99
CA GLU A 214 18.28 -6.29 -21.91
C GLU A 214 18.35 -7.64 -22.65
N GLU A 215 18.19 -8.76 -21.93
CA GLU A 215 18.19 -10.11 -22.52
C GLU A 215 17.06 -10.34 -23.53
N ARG A 216 15.97 -9.55 -23.44
CA ARG A 216 14.80 -9.61 -24.35
C ARG A 216 14.77 -8.49 -25.38
N GLU A 217 15.81 -7.66 -25.42
CA GLU A 217 15.91 -6.51 -26.32
C GLU A 217 14.68 -5.56 -26.21
N LEU A 218 14.14 -5.41 -24.97
CA LEU A 218 12.99 -4.57 -24.70
C LEU A 218 13.45 -3.16 -24.30
N ASP A 219 13.15 -2.18 -25.16
CA ASP A 219 13.32 -0.74 -24.86
C ASP A 219 11.96 -0.14 -24.49
N THR A 220 11.59 -0.29 -23.22
CA THR A 220 10.28 0.16 -22.72
C THR A 220 10.36 0.66 -21.28
N GLY A 221 9.52 1.63 -20.92
CA GLY A 221 9.44 2.13 -19.56
C GLY A 221 8.87 1.07 -18.60
N VAL A 222 9.62 0.78 -17.54
CA VAL A 222 9.14 -0.09 -16.45
C VAL A 222 8.80 0.74 -15.24
N PHE A 223 7.68 0.41 -14.62
CA PHE A 223 7.14 1.08 -13.44
C PHE A 223 6.83 0.07 -12.35
N VAL A 224 6.90 0.51 -11.11
CA VAL A 224 6.50 -0.28 -9.94
C VAL A 224 5.28 0.38 -9.31
N LEU A 225 4.27 -0.41 -8.97
CA LEU A 225 3.07 0.05 -8.30
C LEU A 225 3.39 0.40 -6.84
N LYS A 226 2.87 1.54 -6.39
CA LYS A 226 3.00 2.02 -5.01
C LYS A 226 1.75 1.72 -4.20
N CYS A 227 1.87 1.74 -2.88
CA CYS A 227 0.73 1.49 -2.00
C CYS A 227 -0.32 2.62 -2.03
N ASP A 228 -0.02 3.78 -2.61
CA ASP A 228 -0.99 4.86 -2.85
C ASP A 228 -1.82 4.67 -4.13
N GLY A 229 -1.68 3.54 -4.82
CA GLY A 229 -2.39 3.24 -6.05
C GLY A 229 -1.80 3.90 -7.30
N GLY A 230 -0.68 4.60 -7.18
CA GLY A 230 0.07 5.14 -8.29
C GLY A 230 1.29 4.32 -8.64
N THR A 231 2.08 4.79 -9.61
CA THR A 231 3.31 4.12 -10.03
C THR A 231 4.51 5.03 -9.91
N VAL A 232 5.69 4.43 -9.79
CA VAL A 232 7.00 5.09 -9.86
C VAL A 232 7.85 4.41 -10.93
N PRO A 233 8.63 5.15 -11.75
CA PRO A 233 9.58 4.57 -12.68
C PRO A 233 10.61 3.68 -11.94
N LEU A 234 11.04 2.58 -12.58
CA LEU A 234 11.95 1.60 -11.98
C LEU A 234 13.30 2.23 -11.56
N ASP A 235 13.83 3.12 -12.37
CA ASP A 235 15.09 3.85 -12.11
C ASP A 235 15.00 4.78 -10.89
N ARG A 236 13.78 5.19 -10.50
CA ARG A 236 13.52 6.08 -9.36
C ARG A 236 12.99 5.37 -8.12
N VAL A 237 12.66 4.08 -8.22
CA VAL A 237 12.11 3.33 -7.07
C VAL A 237 13.05 3.33 -5.86
N MET A 238 14.37 3.42 -6.11
CA MET A 238 15.39 3.48 -5.06
C MET A 238 15.39 4.78 -4.25
N GLU A 239 14.70 5.83 -4.68
CA GLU A 239 14.54 7.07 -3.90
C GLU A 239 13.71 6.80 -2.62
N ALA A 240 12.64 6.00 -2.75
CA ALA A 240 11.77 5.62 -1.64
C ALA A 240 11.10 4.25 -1.86
N PRO A 241 11.85 3.13 -1.83
CA PRO A 241 11.29 1.80 -2.07
C PRO A 241 10.19 1.42 -1.08
N ILE A 242 10.15 2.03 0.10
CA ILE A 242 9.09 1.84 1.10
C ILE A 242 7.70 2.20 0.58
N GLU A 243 7.57 3.05 -0.42
CA GLU A 243 6.28 3.42 -1.01
C GLU A 243 5.62 2.28 -1.79
N THR A 244 6.34 1.21 -2.11
CA THR A 244 5.83 0.04 -2.83
C THR A 244 5.29 -1.07 -1.91
N VAL A 245 5.43 -0.91 -0.60
CA VAL A 245 4.83 -1.83 0.38
C VAL A 245 3.31 -1.85 0.20
N ASN A 246 2.70 -3.02 0.38
CA ASN A 246 1.24 -3.20 0.19
C ASN A 246 0.73 -2.82 -1.22
N SER A 247 1.56 -2.96 -2.26
CA SER A 247 1.12 -2.73 -3.64
C SER A 247 0.05 -3.71 -4.11
N GLY A 248 -0.01 -4.94 -3.57
CA GLY A 248 -1.06 -5.91 -3.90
C GLY A 248 -2.48 -5.41 -3.58
N PRO A 249 -2.80 -5.02 -2.34
CA PRO A 249 -4.08 -4.38 -2.02
C PRO A 249 -4.36 -3.11 -2.85
N ALA A 250 -3.33 -2.33 -3.15
CA ALA A 250 -3.48 -1.17 -4.03
C ALA A 250 -3.83 -1.59 -5.46
N ALA A 251 -3.23 -2.66 -5.99
CA ALA A 251 -3.56 -3.24 -7.29
C ALA A 251 -5.02 -3.69 -7.36
N SER A 252 -5.52 -4.33 -6.29
CA SER A 252 -6.91 -4.76 -6.16
C SER A 252 -7.89 -3.58 -6.23
N ILE A 253 -7.62 -2.51 -5.47
CA ILE A 253 -8.44 -1.28 -5.49
C ILE A 253 -8.40 -0.61 -6.87
N MET A 254 -7.22 -0.48 -7.48
CA MET A 254 -7.07 0.11 -8.81
C MET A 254 -7.71 -0.78 -9.90
N GLY A 255 -7.65 -2.10 -9.76
CA GLY A 255 -8.33 -3.06 -10.62
C GLY A 255 -9.84 -2.93 -10.55
N THR A 256 -10.38 -2.85 -9.34
CA THR A 256 -11.81 -2.57 -9.12
C THR A 256 -12.22 -1.26 -9.78
N MET A 257 -11.44 -0.19 -9.60
CA MET A 257 -11.68 1.12 -10.23
C MET A 257 -11.64 1.04 -11.77
N ALA A 258 -10.72 0.23 -12.31
CA ALA A 258 -10.55 0.08 -13.75
C ALA A 258 -11.69 -0.70 -14.42
N MET A 259 -12.27 -1.65 -13.71
CA MET A 259 -13.20 -2.63 -14.27
C MET A 259 -14.66 -2.41 -13.91
N THR A 260 -14.95 -1.40 -13.08
CA THR A 260 -16.33 -1.06 -12.66
C THR A 260 -16.64 0.40 -12.95
N GLY A 261 -17.92 0.76 -12.87
CA GLY A 261 -18.38 2.14 -13.03
C GLY A 261 -18.27 3.01 -11.77
N VAL A 262 -17.60 2.56 -10.70
CA VAL A 262 -17.58 3.24 -9.40
C VAL A 262 -17.08 4.68 -9.48
N TYR A 263 -16.04 4.94 -10.26
CA TYR A 263 -15.46 6.27 -10.44
C TYR A 263 -16.38 7.20 -11.22
N GLN A 264 -16.93 6.71 -12.34
CA GLN A 264 -17.81 7.49 -13.23
C GLN A 264 -19.12 7.88 -12.51
N ASN A 265 -19.70 6.93 -11.77
CA ASN A 265 -20.94 7.11 -11.03
C ASN A 265 -20.76 7.89 -9.72
N LYS A 266 -19.50 8.17 -9.33
CA LYS A 266 -19.13 8.84 -8.07
C LYS A 266 -19.78 8.16 -6.85
N GLU A 267 -19.77 6.83 -6.85
CA GLU A 267 -20.38 6.04 -5.79
C GLU A 267 -19.46 5.89 -4.57
N THR A 268 -20.06 5.83 -3.39
CA THR A 268 -19.36 5.39 -2.18
C THR A 268 -19.56 3.90 -2.03
N ALA A 269 -18.47 3.14 -2.05
CA ALA A 269 -18.48 1.69 -2.15
C ALA A 269 -17.43 1.03 -1.23
N ILE A 270 -17.74 -0.19 -0.82
CA ILE A 270 -16.75 -1.11 -0.23
C ILE A 270 -16.29 -2.05 -1.34
N ALA A 271 -14.98 -2.20 -1.47
CA ALA A 271 -14.36 -3.20 -2.34
C ALA A 271 -13.84 -4.36 -1.49
N LEU A 272 -14.13 -5.60 -1.90
CA LEU A 272 -13.66 -6.82 -1.26
C LEU A 272 -12.90 -7.66 -2.27
N ASP A 273 -11.66 -7.98 -1.97
CA ASP A 273 -10.89 -9.03 -2.66
C ASP A 273 -10.83 -10.26 -1.74
N ILE A 274 -11.70 -11.25 -2.03
CA ILE A 274 -11.83 -12.45 -1.21
C ILE A 274 -10.95 -13.55 -1.80
N GLY A 275 -9.73 -13.62 -1.29
CA GLY A 275 -8.75 -14.63 -1.68
C GLY A 275 -8.93 -15.95 -0.91
N GLY A 276 -7.98 -16.87 -1.14
CA GLY A 276 -7.93 -18.12 -0.37
C GLY A 276 -7.48 -17.92 1.08
N THR A 277 -6.61 -16.94 1.34
CA THR A 277 -5.97 -16.73 2.65
C THR A 277 -6.54 -15.53 3.39
N THR A 278 -6.79 -14.43 2.68
CA THR A 278 -7.20 -13.13 3.21
C THR A 278 -8.40 -12.59 2.47
N THR A 279 -9.11 -11.68 3.11
CA THR A 279 -10.07 -10.77 2.47
C THR A 279 -9.54 -9.36 2.63
N ASP A 280 -9.18 -8.73 1.53
CA ASP A 280 -8.74 -7.34 1.51
C ASP A 280 -9.94 -6.42 1.30
N ILE A 281 -10.07 -5.44 2.19
CA ILE A 281 -11.21 -4.51 2.24
C ILE A 281 -10.74 -3.13 1.86
N GLY A 282 -11.23 -2.61 0.74
CA GLY A 282 -10.97 -1.26 0.24
C GLY A 282 -12.18 -0.35 0.37
N LEU A 283 -11.96 0.96 0.29
CA LEU A 283 -13.02 1.98 0.40
C LEU A 283 -12.92 2.97 -0.75
N PHE A 284 -14.06 3.24 -1.39
CA PHE A 284 -14.26 4.34 -2.32
C PHE A 284 -15.20 5.37 -1.72
N ILE A 285 -14.84 6.65 -1.81
CA ILE A 285 -15.66 7.78 -1.39
C ILE A 285 -15.95 8.64 -2.62
N LYS A 286 -17.22 8.70 -3.02
CA LYS A 286 -17.63 9.44 -4.23
C LYS A 286 -16.82 9.03 -5.47
N GLY A 287 -16.56 7.74 -5.60
CA GLY A 287 -15.84 7.14 -6.73
C GLY A 287 -14.32 7.19 -6.65
N GLU A 288 -13.74 7.95 -5.73
CA GLU A 288 -12.29 8.03 -5.54
C GLU A 288 -11.83 7.04 -4.45
N PRO A 289 -10.70 6.34 -4.64
CA PRO A 289 -10.14 5.51 -3.60
C PRO A 289 -9.78 6.33 -2.36
N ALA A 290 -10.20 5.88 -1.20
CA ALA A 290 -9.87 6.53 0.06
C ALA A 290 -8.40 6.28 0.44
N PHE A 291 -7.80 7.21 1.21
CA PHE A 291 -6.45 7.07 1.73
C PHE A 291 -6.45 6.77 3.23
N MET A 292 -5.39 6.09 3.67
CA MET A 292 -5.04 6.03 5.09
C MET A 292 -4.63 7.44 5.56
N PRO A 293 -5.35 8.08 6.48
CA PRO A 293 -5.15 9.51 6.80
C PRO A 293 -3.77 9.83 7.34
N GLU A 294 -3.22 8.90 8.11
CA GLU A 294 -1.95 9.12 8.82
C GLU A 294 -0.78 8.30 8.26
N GLY A 295 -0.98 7.60 7.15
CA GLY A 295 -0.06 6.64 6.58
C GLY A 295 -0.37 5.20 7.01
N ILE A 296 0.26 4.24 6.34
CA ILE A 296 0.07 2.82 6.61
C ILE A 296 0.84 2.37 7.85
N GLU A 297 0.42 1.25 8.41
CA GLU A 297 1.13 0.54 9.46
C GLU A 297 1.93 -0.62 8.88
N LEU A 298 3.15 -0.82 9.34
CA LEU A 298 4.05 -1.89 8.92
C LEU A 298 4.55 -2.64 10.14
N ASN A 299 4.26 -3.93 10.22
CA ASN A 299 4.67 -4.81 11.32
C ASN A 299 4.37 -4.22 12.73
N GLY A 300 3.17 -3.61 12.88
CA GLY A 300 2.74 -2.94 14.11
C GLY A 300 3.30 -1.54 14.32
N PHE A 301 4.11 -1.02 13.40
CA PHE A 301 4.69 0.31 13.48
C PHE A 301 4.00 1.30 12.53
N PRO A 302 3.48 2.42 13.04
CA PRO A 302 2.87 3.46 12.20
C PRO A 302 3.93 4.21 11.40
N THR A 303 3.68 4.43 10.11
CA THR A 303 4.57 5.12 9.17
C THR A 303 3.97 6.43 8.65
N LEU A 304 4.75 7.17 7.84
CA LEU A 304 4.26 8.29 7.01
C LEU A 304 4.07 7.88 5.54
N VAL A 305 4.19 6.60 5.22
CA VAL A 305 3.97 6.12 3.86
C VAL A 305 2.50 6.29 3.49
N ARG A 306 2.26 7.02 2.41
CA ARG A 306 0.90 7.24 1.90
C ARG A 306 0.39 5.97 1.25
N GLY A 307 -0.73 5.46 1.70
CA GLY A 307 -1.37 4.26 1.13
C GLY A 307 -2.86 4.44 0.94
N LEU A 308 -3.42 3.69 0.00
CA LEU A 308 -4.87 3.55 -0.12
C LEU A 308 -5.43 2.92 1.15
N TYR A 309 -6.66 3.28 1.48
CA TYR A 309 -7.34 2.67 2.60
C TYR A 309 -7.62 1.20 2.27
N SER A 310 -6.83 0.34 2.83
CA SER A 310 -7.01 -1.10 2.71
C SER A 310 -6.75 -1.77 4.06
N LEU A 311 -7.61 -2.73 4.41
CA LEU A 311 -7.43 -3.55 5.59
C LEU A 311 -7.50 -5.01 5.17
N SER A 312 -6.51 -5.79 5.55
CA SER A 312 -6.47 -7.22 5.26
C SER A 312 -6.99 -7.99 6.46
N LEU A 313 -8.14 -8.65 6.28
CA LEU A 313 -8.70 -9.57 7.25
C LEU A 313 -8.09 -10.96 6.98
N PRO A 314 -7.44 -11.62 7.96
CA PRO A 314 -6.83 -12.95 7.77
C PRO A 314 -7.91 -14.05 7.75
N LEU A 315 -8.82 -13.96 6.81
CA LEU A 315 -9.96 -14.82 6.58
C LEU A 315 -10.23 -14.91 5.07
N GLY A 316 -10.18 -16.10 4.52
CA GLY A 316 -10.40 -16.37 3.10
C GLY A 316 -10.99 -17.75 2.85
N GLY A 317 -11.17 -18.12 1.59
CA GLY A 317 -11.80 -19.38 1.18
C GLY A 317 -11.07 -20.63 1.66
N ASP A 318 -9.74 -20.58 1.84
CA ASP A 318 -8.90 -21.70 2.33
C ASP A 318 -8.51 -21.54 3.81
N SER A 319 -9.15 -20.64 4.55
CA SER A 319 -8.91 -20.51 5.99
C SER A 319 -9.27 -21.81 6.70
N LYS A 320 -8.37 -22.30 7.54
CA LYS A 320 -8.61 -23.52 8.31
C LYS A 320 -9.84 -23.37 9.20
N ILE A 321 -10.70 -24.34 9.19
CA ILE A 321 -11.79 -24.46 10.15
C ILE A 321 -11.36 -25.47 11.22
N ALA A 322 -11.46 -25.07 12.47
CA ALA A 322 -11.11 -25.93 13.61
C ALA A 322 -12.14 -25.78 14.73
N VAL A 323 -12.22 -26.78 15.59
CA VAL A 323 -12.98 -26.72 16.84
C VAL A 323 -12.01 -26.51 17.99
N LYS A 324 -12.20 -25.44 18.76
CA LYS A 324 -11.41 -25.15 19.96
C LYS A 324 -12.36 -24.89 21.12
N ASP A 325 -12.20 -25.64 22.19
CA ASP A 325 -13.07 -25.59 23.37
C ASP A 325 -14.57 -25.77 23.02
N GLY A 326 -14.87 -26.71 22.08
CA GLY A 326 -16.23 -27.00 21.58
C GLY A 326 -16.79 -25.93 20.63
N LYS A 327 -16.00 -24.87 20.31
CA LYS A 327 -16.44 -23.76 19.44
C LYS A 327 -15.74 -23.78 18.10
N LEU A 328 -16.55 -23.53 17.06
CA LEU A 328 -16.03 -23.37 15.71
C LEU A 328 -15.20 -22.10 15.57
N LYS A 329 -14.00 -22.23 15.05
CA LYS A 329 -13.10 -21.13 14.69
C LYS A 329 -12.73 -21.22 13.21
N ILE A 330 -12.77 -20.10 12.48
CA ILE A 330 -12.34 -20.01 11.09
C ILE A 330 -11.13 -19.09 11.04
N GLY A 331 -10.00 -19.59 10.49
CA GLY A 331 -8.73 -18.85 10.43
C GLY A 331 -8.19 -18.40 11.81
N PRO A 332 -7.13 -17.56 11.80
CA PRO A 332 -6.34 -17.09 10.65
C PRO A 332 -5.42 -18.14 10.03
N GLU A 333 -5.32 -19.31 10.63
CA GLU A 333 -4.44 -20.39 10.19
C GLU A 333 -4.88 -20.96 8.84
N ARG A 334 -3.90 -21.44 8.05
CA ARG A 334 -4.08 -22.16 6.81
C ARG A 334 -3.13 -23.34 6.75
N ASP A 335 -3.66 -24.54 6.51
CA ASP A 335 -2.86 -25.77 6.40
C ASP A 335 -2.61 -26.20 4.94
N GLY A 336 -3.33 -25.60 3.97
CA GLY A 336 -3.24 -25.97 2.56
C GLY A 336 -4.45 -25.50 1.76
N PRO A 337 -4.71 -26.09 0.59
CA PRO A 337 -5.96 -25.89 -0.15
C PRO A 337 -7.14 -26.54 0.61
N ALA A 338 -8.36 -26.31 0.13
CA ALA A 338 -9.56 -26.97 0.64
C ALA A 338 -9.44 -28.51 0.58
N ALA A 339 -10.16 -29.22 1.45
CA ALA A 339 -10.17 -30.69 1.47
C ALA A 339 -10.62 -31.27 0.11
N ALA A 340 -11.55 -30.60 -0.57
CA ALA A 340 -11.98 -30.93 -1.94
C ALA A 340 -10.83 -30.93 -2.96
N PHE A 341 -9.70 -30.29 -2.67
CA PHE A 341 -8.51 -30.24 -3.52
C PHE A 341 -7.31 -30.97 -2.88
N GLY A 342 -7.59 -31.92 -1.99
CA GLY A 342 -6.58 -32.74 -1.32
C GLY A 342 -5.89 -32.05 -0.15
N GLY A 343 -6.45 -30.98 0.39
CA GLY A 343 -5.96 -30.32 1.60
C GLY A 343 -6.23 -31.14 2.87
N PRO A 344 -5.47 -30.87 3.94
CA PRO A 344 -5.54 -31.66 5.17
C PRO A 344 -6.65 -31.24 6.13
N SER A 345 -7.27 -30.08 5.92
CA SER A 345 -8.26 -29.47 6.83
C SER A 345 -9.46 -28.91 6.07
N PRO A 346 -10.67 -28.97 6.68
CA PRO A 346 -11.86 -28.34 6.08
C PRO A 346 -11.72 -26.82 6.07
N THR A 347 -12.31 -26.19 5.04
CA THR A 347 -12.23 -24.76 4.77
C THR A 347 -13.60 -24.20 4.39
N PRO A 348 -13.80 -22.87 4.35
CA PRO A 348 -15.01 -22.25 3.79
C PRO A 348 -15.29 -22.66 2.34
N THR A 349 -14.27 -22.90 1.52
CA THR A 349 -14.46 -23.42 0.15
C THR A 349 -15.16 -24.78 0.13
N ASP A 350 -14.84 -25.68 1.07
CA ASP A 350 -15.54 -26.96 1.19
C ASP A 350 -17.02 -26.76 1.56
N ALA A 351 -17.33 -25.80 2.43
CA ALA A 351 -18.70 -25.45 2.77
C ALA A 351 -19.47 -24.87 1.57
N LEU A 352 -18.86 -24.00 0.77
CA LEU A 352 -19.45 -23.46 -0.46
C LEU A 352 -19.74 -24.56 -1.50
N LEU A 353 -18.84 -25.54 -1.63
CA LEU A 353 -19.06 -26.72 -2.50
C LEU A 353 -20.23 -27.58 -2.02
N VAL A 354 -20.34 -27.82 -0.69
CA VAL A 354 -21.45 -28.59 -0.12
C VAL A 354 -22.78 -27.87 -0.30
N LEU A 355 -22.79 -26.53 -0.28
CA LEU A 355 -23.98 -25.69 -0.52
C LEU A 355 -24.31 -25.50 -2.00
N ASP A 356 -23.51 -26.05 -2.92
CA ASP A 356 -23.70 -25.92 -4.37
C ASP A 356 -23.55 -24.47 -4.90
N TYR A 357 -22.79 -23.65 -4.19
CA TYR A 357 -22.62 -22.23 -4.58
C TYR A 357 -21.51 -22.00 -5.62
N ILE A 358 -20.56 -22.94 -5.78
CA ILE A 358 -19.38 -22.81 -6.64
C ILE A 358 -19.14 -24.05 -7.52
N GLN A 359 -20.07 -25.01 -7.61
CA GLN A 359 -19.87 -26.24 -8.41
C GLN A 359 -19.80 -25.94 -9.92
N ASP A 360 -20.57 -24.98 -10.39
CA ASP A 360 -20.63 -24.59 -11.81
C ASP A 360 -19.56 -23.53 -12.17
N ASP A 361 -18.72 -23.10 -11.21
CA ASP A 361 -17.65 -22.16 -11.48
C ASP A 361 -16.51 -22.88 -12.23
N PRO A 362 -16.07 -22.36 -13.40
CA PRO A 362 -15.02 -22.98 -14.23
C PRO A 362 -13.70 -23.24 -13.50
N ASP A 363 -13.44 -22.53 -12.38
CA ASP A 363 -12.24 -22.74 -11.57
C ASP A 363 -12.32 -24.00 -10.73
N TYR A 364 -13.51 -24.45 -10.40
CA TYR A 364 -13.80 -25.58 -9.51
C TYR A 364 -14.35 -26.79 -10.26
N GLU A 365 -14.98 -26.56 -11.42
CA GLU A 365 -15.62 -27.61 -12.22
C GLU A 365 -14.65 -28.73 -12.62
N GLY A 366 -15.04 -29.97 -12.30
CA GLY A 366 -14.24 -31.15 -12.64
C GLY A 366 -12.91 -31.33 -11.88
N ARG A 367 -12.60 -30.41 -10.94
CA ARG A 367 -11.36 -30.46 -10.13
C ARG A 367 -11.64 -30.75 -8.66
N ALA A 368 -12.81 -30.37 -8.16
CA ALA A 368 -13.19 -30.49 -6.78
C ALA A 368 -13.77 -31.89 -6.46
N ASP A 369 -13.27 -32.52 -5.41
CA ASP A 369 -13.84 -33.74 -4.83
C ASP A 369 -14.86 -33.37 -3.75
N LEU A 370 -16.14 -33.31 -4.16
CA LEU A 370 -17.26 -33.01 -3.26
C LEU A 370 -17.38 -34.02 -2.12
N GLN A 371 -16.98 -35.28 -2.34
CA GLN A 371 -17.07 -36.30 -1.31
C GLN A 371 -16.03 -36.01 -0.21
N ALA A 372 -14.80 -35.62 -0.60
CA ALA A 372 -13.77 -35.22 0.34
C ALA A 372 -14.19 -34.00 1.18
N ALA A 373 -14.82 -32.98 0.55
CA ALA A 373 -15.39 -31.83 1.26
C ALA A 373 -16.43 -32.25 2.31
N ARG A 374 -17.38 -33.12 1.94
CA ARG A 374 -18.40 -33.63 2.85
C ARG A 374 -17.81 -34.41 4.03
N GLU A 375 -16.86 -35.31 3.76
CA GLU A 375 -16.21 -36.12 4.80
C GLU A 375 -15.43 -35.24 5.78
N ALA A 376 -14.72 -34.22 5.29
CA ALA A 376 -13.99 -33.27 6.13
C ALA A 376 -14.92 -32.46 7.06
N LEU A 377 -16.06 -31.96 6.54
CA LEU A 377 -17.04 -31.23 7.35
C LEU A 377 -17.75 -32.15 8.37
N VAL A 378 -18.08 -33.39 8.00
CA VAL A 378 -18.66 -34.38 8.94
C VAL A 378 -17.69 -34.70 10.06
N ALA A 379 -16.40 -34.90 9.76
CA ALA A 379 -15.37 -35.15 10.77
C ALA A 379 -15.25 -33.97 11.74
N LEU A 380 -15.23 -32.73 11.21
CA LEU A 380 -15.18 -31.50 12.01
C LEU A 380 -16.38 -31.38 12.96
N ALA A 381 -17.59 -31.70 12.47
CA ALA A 381 -18.80 -31.59 13.27
C ALA A 381 -18.83 -32.55 14.47
N GLY A 382 -18.08 -33.66 14.41
CA GLY A 382 -17.98 -34.62 15.51
C GLY A 382 -17.32 -34.06 16.77
N ASP A 383 -16.54 -33.00 16.65
CA ASP A 383 -15.83 -32.33 17.75
C ASP A 383 -16.62 -31.15 18.35
N LEU A 384 -17.80 -30.82 17.79
CA LEU A 384 -18.63 -29.71 18.25
C LEU A 384 -19.52 -30.11 19.43
N ASP A 385 -19.81 -29.14 20.29
CA ASP A 385 -20.82 -29.30 21.34
C ASP A 385 -22.24 -29.23 20.72
N PRO A 386 -23.00 -30.33 20.68
CA PRO A 386 -24.34 -30.34 20.10
C PRO A 386 -25.31 -29.36 20.76
N THR A 387 -25.05 -28.94 22.01
CA THR A 387 -25.93 -28.02 22.74
C THR A 387 -25.79 -26.58 22.22
N GLU A 388 -24.60 -26.16 21.78
CA GLU A 388 -24.38 -24.85 21.16
C GLU A 388 -24.78 -24.80 19.68
N TYR A 389 -24.69 -25.95 18.99
CA TYR A 389 -24.92 -26.04 17.53
C TYR A 389 -26.18 -26.85 17.18
N GLY A 390 -27.17 -26.94 18.08
CA GLY A 390 -28.34 -27.76 17.96
C GLY A 390 -29.17 -27.58 16.67
N ARG A 391 -29.08 -26.42 16.03
CA ARG A 391 -29.72 -26.16 14.74
C ARG A 391 -29.14 -27.03 13.59
N CYS A 392 -27.88 -27.43 13.71
CA CYS A 392 -27.23 -28.29 12.71
C CYS A 392 -27.51 -29.79 12.91
N TRP A 393 -28.31 -30.16 13.93
CA TRP A 393 -28.62 -31.54 14.26
C TRP A 393 -30.15 -31.74 14.25
N GLN A 394 -30.61 -32.61 13.39
CA GLN A 394 -32.04 -33.01 13.32
C GLN A 394 -32.14 -34.48 13.72
N ASP A 395 -32.99 -34.80 14.69
CA ASP A 395 -33.17 -36.15 15.23
C ASP A 395 -31.87 -36.89 15.57
N GLY A 396 -30.90 -36.16 16.10
CA GLY A 396 -29.58 -36.68 16.46
C GLY A 396 -28.65 -36.99 15.28
N LYS A 397 -29.00 -36.56 14.06
CA LYS A 397 -28.16 -36.65 12.87
C LYS A 397 -27.72 -35.26 12.41
N LEU A 398 -26.48 -35.16 11.96
CA LEU A 398 -25.96 -33.94 11.37
C LEU A 398 -26.72 -33.60 10.07
N ASP A 399 -27.27 -32.42 10.01
CA ASP A 399 -27.69 -31.79 8.74
C ASP A 399 -26.46 -31.05 8.18
N LEU A 400 -25.83 -31.67 7.19
CA LEU A 400 -24.60 -31.16 6.63
C LEU A 400 -24.79 -29.82 5.88
N THR A 401 -25.97 -29.60 5.29
CA THR A 401 -26.31 -28.37 4.61
C THR A 401 -26.45 -27.21 5.60
N GLU A 402 -27.17 -27.44 6.72
CA GLU A 402 -27.29 -26.46 7.79
C GLU A 402 -25.92 -26.15 8.44
N PHE A 403 -25.07 -27.18 8.58
CA PHE A 403 -23.73 -26.97 9.11
C PHE A 403 -22.82 -26.17 8.16
N ALA A 404 -22.84 -26.46 6.87
CA ALA A 404 -22.13 -25.69 5.86
C ALA A 404 -22.62 -24.23 5.80
N SER A 405 -23.94 -24.03 5.87
CA SER A 405 -24.54 -22.68 5.95
C SER A 405 -24.08 -21.93 7.19
N PHE A 406 -24.01 -22.60 8.34
CA PHE A 406 -23.51 -22.00 9.59
C PHE A 406 -22.06 -21.54 9.47
N ILE A 407 -21.19 -22.31 8.81
CA ILE A 407 -19.80 -21.94 8.55
C ILE A 407 -19.74 -20.66 7.72
N ILE A 408 -20.49 -20.62 6.62
CA ILE A 408 -20.52 -19.44 5.75
C ILE A 408 -21.11 -18.24 6.48
N ASP A 409 -22.19 -18.38 7.22
CA ASP A 409 -22.77 -17.30 8.03
C ASP A 409 -21.75 -16.71 9.02
N LYS A 410 -20.93 -17.56 9.65
CA LYS A 410 -19.88 -17.11 10.57
C LYS A 410 -18.77 -16.35 9.85
N MET A 411 -18.35 -16.81 8.67
CA MET A 411 -17.40 -16.09 7.83
C MET A 411 -17.93 -14.71 7.43
N LEU A 412 -19.16 -14.67 6.92
CA LEU A 412 -19.82 -13.42 6.53
C LEU A 412 -19.97 -12.45 7.70
N ALA A 413 -20.35 -12.95 8.88
CA ALA A 413 -20.47 -12.12 10.08
C ALA A 413 -19.15 -11.43 10.44
N SER A 414 -18.03 -12.15 10.35
CA SER A 414 -16.70 -11.56 10.61
C SER A 414 -16.34 -10.47 9.58
N ILE A 415 -16.66 -10.67 8.31
CA ILE A 415 -16.43 -9.67 7.26
C ILE A 415 -17.30 -8.42 7.51
N VAL A 416 -18.60 -8.62 7.81
CA VAL A 416 -19.55 -7.53 8.08
C VAL A 416 -19.13 -6.73 9.31
N GLU A 417 -18.75 -7.40 10.41
CA GLU A 417 -18.27 -6.78 11.63
C GLU A 417 -17.04 -5.91 11.35
N THR A 418 -16.07 -6.43 10.61
CA THR A 418 -14.87 -5.67 10.22
C THR A 418 -15.22 -4.44 9.37
N ILE A 419 -16.14 -4.56 8.41
CA ILE A 419 -16.61 -3.41 7.63
C ILE A 419 -17.25 -2.35 8.53
N GLN A 420 -18.10 -2.76 9.47
CA GLN A 420 -18.75 -1.85 10.42
C GLN A 420 -17.73 -1.16 11.34
N GLU A 421 -16.73 -1.88 11.82
CA GLU A 421 -15.62 -1.29 12.60
C GLU A 421 -14.83 -0.25 11.80
N ILE A 422 -14.53 -0.54 10.53
CA ILE A 422 -13.90 0.41 9.61
C ILE A 422 -14.71 1.70 9.51
N LEU A 423 -15.99 1.60 9.20
CA LEU A 423 -16.87 2.74 9.03
C LEU A 423 -16.99 3.54 10.32
N ALA A 424 -17.20 2.86 11.46
CA ALA A 424 -17.24 3.51 12.78
C ALA A 424 -15.93 4.22 13.14
N SER A 425 -14.78 3.63 12.79
CA SER A 425 -13.47 4.24 13.03
C SER A 425 -13.25 5.53 12.24
N LEU A 426 -13.81 5.60 11.03
CA LEU A 426 -13.73 6.79 10.17
C LEU A 426 -14.66 7.91 10.64
N GLU A 427 -15.85 7.57 11.14
CA GLU A 427 -16.81 8.55 11.67
C GLU A 427 -16.37 9.15 13.01
N ASN A 428 -15.69 8.37 13.86
CA ASN A 428 -15.28 8.78 15.20
C ASN A 428 -13.93 9.51 15.26
N LYS A 429 -13.35 9.89 14.12
CA LYS A 429 -12.09 10.63 14.12
C LYS A 429 -12.24 12.00 14.74
N PRO A 430 -11.33 12.39 15.66
CA PRO A 430 -11.31 13.74 16.17
C PRO A 430 -11.01 14.71 15.00
N VAL A 431 -11.89 15.69 14.84
CA VAL A 431 -11.75 16.76 13.84
C VAL A 431 -10.85 17.84 14.44
N TYR A 432 -9.69 18.07 13.84
CA TYR A 432 -8.71 19.05 14.33
C TYR A 432 -8.71 20.36 13.54
N THR A 433 -9.33 20.39 12.37
CA THR A 433 -9.36 21.59 11.52
C THR A 433 -10.79 21.99 11.16
N ILE A 434 -10.99 23.32 10.94
CA ILE A 434 -12.29 23.84 10.48
C ILE A 434 -12.64 23.30 9.08
N SER A 435 -11.65 23.06 8.24
CA SER A 435 -11.85 22.48 6.90
C SER A 435 -12.35 21.04 6.97
N GLU A 436 -11.85 20.22 7.91
CA GLU A 436 -12.34 18.86 8.17
C GLU A 436 -13.77 18.89 8.73
N LEU A 437 -14.06 19.85 9.64
CA LEU A 437 -15.39 20.04 10.18
C LEU A 437 -16.42 20.44 9.12
N LEU A 438 -16.01 21.30 8.17
CA LEU A 438 -16.87 21.75 7.07
C LEU A 438 -16.96 20.71 5.93
N ALA A 439 -15.95 19.87 5.78
CA ALA A 439 -15.94 18.79 4.79
C ALA A 439 -16.84 17.61 5.17
N GLY A 440 -17.38 17.56 6.42
CA GLY A 440 -18.20 16.50 7.02
C GLY A 440 -18.74 15.47 6.04
N VAL A 441 -17.87 14.62 5.50
CA VAL A 441 -18.26 13.61 4.52
C VAL A 441 -18.83 12.45 5.30
N GLU A 442 -20.15 12.35 5.31
CA GLU A 442 -20.83 11.16 5.81
C GLU A 442 -20.48 9.99 4.89
N ILE A 443 -19.76 9.01 5.41
CA ILE A 443 -19.33 7.84 4.65
C ILE A 443 -20.44 6.78 4.74
N ARG A 444 -21.33 6.76 3.76
CA ARG A 444 -22.42 5.79 3.66
C ARG A 444 -22.28 4.98 2.38
N PRO A 445 -21.58 3.85 2.41
CA PRO A 445 -21.53 2.95 1.27
C PRO A 445 -22.91 2.42 0.92
N GLN A 446 -23.19 2.31 -0.38
CA GLN A 446 -24.41 1.70 -0.92
C GLN A 446 -24.11 0.61 -1.93
N LEU A 447 -22.85 0.43 -2.26
CA LEU A 447 -22.37 -0.51 -3.25
C LEU A 447 -21.28 -1.39 -2.64
N LEU A 448 -21.37 -2.69 -2.90
CA LEU A 448 -20.40 -3.71 -2.60
C LEU A 448 -19.78 -4.19 -3.92
N LEU A 449 -18.49 -4.01 -4.07
CA LEU A 449 -17.70 -4.47 -5.21
C LEU A 449 -16.88 -5.67 -4.77
N THR A 450 -17.04 -6.82 -5.40
CA THR A 450 -16.39 -8.05 -4.95
C THR A 450 -15.56 -8.69 -6.05
N MET A 451 -14.39 -9.19 -5.68
CA MET A 451 -13.50 -9.94 -6.55
C MET A 451 -12.81 -11.07 -5.77
N GLY A 452 -12.12 -11.96 -6.48
CA GLY A 452 -11.49 -13.15 -5.92
C GLY A 452 -12.27 -14.43 -6.17
N GLY A 453 -11.70 -15.59 -5.84
CA GLY A 453 -12.26 -16.90 -6.17
C GLY A 453 -13.69 -17.12 -5.67
N PRO A 454 -13.99 -16.98 -4.37
CA PRO A 454 -15.34 -17.20 -3.84
C PRO A 454 -16.28 -15.99 -3.97
N ALA A 455 -15.88 -14.91 -4.66
CA ALA A 455 -16.61 -13.65 -4.69
C ALA A 455 -18.03 -13.80 -5.26
N SER A 456 -18.20 -14.53 -6.37
CA SER A 456 -19.50 -14.74 -7.01
C SER A 456 -20.52 -15.40 -6.08
N ALA A 457 -20.06 -16.32 -5.22
CA ALA A 457 -20.90 -17.01 -4.25
C ALA A 457 -21.23 -16.17 -3.02
N LEU A 458 -20.27 -15.40 -2.53
CA LEU A 458 -20.37 -14.65 -1.26
C LEU A 458 -20.99 -13.26 -1.44
N SER A 459 -20.86 -12.65 -2.63
CA SER A 459 -21.33 -11.29 -2.91
C SER A 459 -22.81 -11.06 -2.61
N PRO A 460 -23.75 -11.88 -3.11
CA PRO A 460 -25.16 -11.70 -2.83
C PRO A 460 -25.48 -11.78 -1.32
N LEU A 461 -24.84 -12.73 -0.64
CA LEU A 461 -25.06 -12.95 0.80
C LEU A 461 -24.53 -11.81 1.65
N LEU A 462 -23.37 -11.25 1.29
CA LEU A 462 -22.81 -10.07 1.96
C LEU A 462 -23.65 -8.82 1.70
N ALA A 463 -24.07 -8.62 0.46
CA ALA A 463 -24.91 -7.49 0.07
C ALA A 463 -26.24 -7.48 0.83
N GLU A 464 -26.89 -8.64 0.96
CA GLU A 464 -28.12 -8.79 1.76
C GLU A 464 -27.88 -8.40 3.23
N LYS A 465 -26.79 -8.91 3.85
CA LYS A 465 -26.48 -8.61 5.26
C LYS A 465 -26.13 -7.13 5.49
N LEU A 466 -25.50 -6.47 4.53
CA LEU A 466 -25.11 -5.06 4.60
C LEU A 466 -26.23 -4.12 4.16
N GLY A 467 -27.22 -4.59 3.39
CA GLY A 467 -28.24 -3.77 2.76
C GLY A 467 -27.68 -2.94 1.59
N TYR A 468 -26.66 -3.43 0.89
CA TYR A 468 -26.01 -2.77 -0.23
C TYR A 468 -26.41 -3.42 -1.57
N ARG A 469 -26.29 -2.63 -2.66
CA ARG A 469 -26.26 -3.19 -4.01
C ARG A 469 -24.92 -3.89 -4.23
N GLU A 470 -24.90 -4.97 -4.96
CA GLU A 470 -23.68 -5.69 -5.28
C GLU A 470 -23.28 -5.57 -6.75
N GLU A 471 -22.00 -5.71 -6.99
CA GLU A 471 -21.41 -5.89 -8.31
C GLU A 471 -20.17 -6.77 -8.18
N VAL A 472 -20.13 -7.88 -8.90
CA VAL A 472 -18.94 -8.72 -9.00
C VAL A 472 -18.05 -8.13 -10.10
N VAL A 473 -16.79 -7.85 -9.77
CA VAL A 473 -15.83 -7.26 -10.69
C VAL A 473 -15.58 -8.21 -11.87
N PRO A 474 -15.80 -7.77 -13.11
CA PRO A 474 -15.56 -8.61 -14.28
C PRO A 474 -14.07 -8.98 -14.38
N TYR A 475 -13.77 -10.16 -14.96
CA TYR A 475 -12.39 -10.65 -15.09
C TYR A 475 -11.58 -10.60 -13.78
N ALA A 476 -12.22 -10.88 -12.65
CA ALA A 476 -11.65 -10.80 -11.30
C ALA A 476 -10.27 -11.48 -11.15
N LYS A 477 -9.99 -12.53 -11.95
CA LYS A 477 -8.73 -13.27 -11.94
C LYS A 477 -7.48 -12.45 -12.32
N VAL A 478 -7.67 -11.38 -13.10
CA VAL A 478 -6.59 -10.52 -13.60
C VAL A 478 -6.80 -9.05 -13.25
N ALA A 479 -7.81 -8.75 -12.44
CA ALA A 479 -8.16 -7.38 -12.08
C ALA A 479 -6.97 -6.63 -11.45
N ASN A 480 -6.18 -7.29 -10.57
CA ASN A 480 -4.99 -6.71 -9.96
C ASN A 480 -3.94 -6.32 -11.01
N ALA A 481 -3.67 -7.22 -11.97
CA ALA A 481 -2.74 -6.95 -13.05
C ALA A 481 -3.24 -5.82 -13.98
N VAL A 482 -4.55 -5.73 -14.24
CA VAL A 482 -5.17 -4.61 -14.98
C VAL A 482 -5.05 -3.32 -14.19
N GLY A 483 -5.34 -3.34 -12.89
CA GLY A 483 -5.18 -2.19 -12.00
C GLY A 483 -3.75 -1.66 -11.98
N ALA A 484 -2.77 -2.55 -11.87
CA ALA A 484 -1.36 -2.21 -11.97
C ALA A 484 -1.02 -1.59 -13.34
N ALA A 485 -1.42 -2.26 -14.45
CA ALA A 485 -1.14 -1.80 -15.82
C ALA A 485 -1.63 -0.37 -16.08
N LEU A 486 -2.84 -0.06 -15.61
CA LEU A 486 -3.52 1.21 -15.87
C LEU A 486 -3.24 2.29 -14.84
N ALA A 487 -2.62 1.98 -13.71
CA ALA A 487 -2.28 2.96 -12.68
C ALA A 487 -1.33 4.04 -13.23
N ARG A 488 -1.68 5.32 -13.05
CA ARG A 488 -0.84 6.44 -13.49
C ARG A 488 0.27 6.74 -12.47
N PRO A 489 1.36 7.40 -12.87
CA PRO A 489 2.37 7.88 -11.92
C PRO A 489 1.75 8.83 -10.88
N THR A 490 2.16 8.69 -9.62
CA THR A 490 1.78 9.61 -8.54
C THR A 490 3.02 10.26 -7.94
N LEU A 491 2.88 11.51 -7.55
CA LEU A 491 3.94 12.26 -6.91
C LEU A 491 3.34 13.27 -5.94
N GLN A 492 4.09 13.58 -4.89
CA GLN A 492 3.75 14.64 -3.94
C GLN A 492 4.95 15.56 -3.75
N THR A 493 4.72 16.86 -3.63
CA THR A 493 5.75 17.86 -3.35
C THR A 493 5.25 18.83 -2.30
N THR A 494 6.03 18.99 -1.23
CA THR A 494 5.77 19.93 -0.15
C THR A 494 6.69 21.14 -0.30
N VAL A 495 6.12 22.32 -0.42
CA VAL A 495 6.84 23.60 -0.46
C VAL A 495 6.52 24.37 0.82
N ARG A 496 7.55 24.79 1.51
CA ARG A 496 7.44 25.63 2.70
C ARG A 496 8.23 26.92 2.51
N VAL A 497 7.58 28.05 2.75
CA VAL A 497 8.20 29.37 2.75
C VAL A 497 8.00 30.02 4.11
N ASP A 498 9.10 30.51 4.71
CA ASP A 498 9.07 31.32 5.92
C ASP A 498 9.69 32.69 5.61
N THR A 499 8.85 33.71 5.39
CA THR A 499 9.32 35.06 5.05
C THR A 499 9.90 35.78 6.26
N ALA A 500 9.56 35.37 7.50
CA ALA A 500 10.12 35.93 8.71
C ALA A 500 11.55 35.42 8.99
N ALA A 501 11.82 34.17 8.66
CA ALA A 501 13.15 33.55 8.76
C ALA A 501 13.92 33.59 7.42
N SER A 502 13.29 34.07 6.35
CA SER A 502 13.87 34.24 5.01
C SER A 502 14.41 32.95 4.39
N TYR A 503 13.64 31.87 4.39
CA TYR A 503 14.01 30.63 3.71
C TYR A 503 12.88 30.00 2.91
N LEU A 504 13.28 29.22 1.89
CA LEU A 504 12.45 28.35 1.07
C LEU A 504 12.93 26.91 1.24
N HIS A 505 11.99 25.99 1.44
CA HIS A 505 12.26 24.56 1.50
C HIS A 505 11.31 23.81 0.55
N ILE A 506 11.85 22.98 -0.35
CA ILE A 506 11.12 22.04 -1.18
C ILE A 506 11.54 20.65 -0.72
N VAL A 507 10.73 20.05 0.13
CA VAL A 507 11.12 18.97 1.03
C VAL A 507 11.60 17.74 0.25
N GLU A 508 10.77 17.17 -0.59
CA GLU A 508 11.06 15.94 -1.30
C GLU A 508 12.07 16.12 -2.46
N ALA A 509 12.41 17.37 -2.80
CA ALA A 509 13.51 17.70 -3.70
C ALA A 509 14.84 17.95 -2.98
N GLY A 510 14.85 17.91 -1.63
CA GLY A 510 16.04 18.18 -0.82
C GLY A 510 16.56 19.62 -0.95
N ILE A 511 15.72 20.57 -1.40
CA ILE A 511 16.12 21.96 -1.60
C ILE A 511 15.79 22.75 -0.33
N HIS A 512 16.82 23.29 0.29
CA HIS A 512 16.71 24.23 1.41
C HIS A 512 17.64 25.42 1.14
N ARG A 513 17.06 26.63 1.02
CA ARG A 513 17.85 27.82 0.72
C ARG A 513 17.28 29.08 1.36
N GLN A 514 18.13 30.07 1.54
CA GLN A 514 17.68 31.41 1.90
C GLN A 514 16.96 32.08 0.73
N LEU A 515 15.95 32.90 1.06
CA LEU A 515 15.32 33.79 0.11
C LEU A 515 16.30 34.86 -0.34
N LYS A 516 16.30 35.20 -1.63
CA LYS A 516 17.13 36.29 -2.17
C LYS A 516 16.55 37.64 -1.73
N ALA A 517 17.40 38.68 -1.73
CA ALA A 517 16.95 40.03 -1.41
C ALA A 517 15.84 40.49 -2.37
N GLY A 518 14.67 40.84 -1.82
CA GLY A 518 13.50 41.22 -2.60
C GLY A 518 12.64 40.06 -3.10
N GLU A 519 13.00 38.81 -2.78
CA GLU A 519 12.16 37.64 -3.02
C GLU A 519 11.15 37.54 -1.87
N ASP A 520 9.90 37.71 -2.17
CA ASP A 520 8.76 37.59 -1.26
C ASP A 520 7.74 36.64 -1.88
N TYR A 521 6.92 36.04 -1.07
CA TYR A 521 5.90 35.10 -1.52
C TYR A 521 4.60 35.37 -0.79
N ASP A 522 3.50 35.29 -1.55
CA ASP A 522 2.18 35.08 -0.99
C ASP A 522 1.77 33.61 -1.12
N LEU A 523 0.58 33.26 -0.61
CA LEU A 523 0.13 31.87 -0.60
C LEU A 523 -0.10 31.32 -2.01
N GLU A 524 -0.62 32.14 -2.93
CA GLU A 524 -0.92 31.77 -4.31
C GLU A 524 0.38 31.46 -5.08
N GLU A 525 1.41 32.28 -4.90
CA GLU A 525 2.73 32.05 -5.48
C GLU A 525 3.39 30.76 -4.94
N VAL A 526 3.17 30.42 -3.66
CA VAL A 526 3.65 29.15 -3.08
C VAL A 526 2.86 27.97 -3.66
N GLU A 527 1.55 28.10 -3.90
CA GLU A 527 0.74 27.07 -4.57
C GLU A 527 1.25 26.83 -6.00
N GLU A 528 1.47 27.89 -6.77
CA GLU A 528 2.03 27.79 -8.14
C GLU A 528 3.41 27.13 -8.14
N LEU A 529 4.27 27.51 -7.20
CA LEU A 529 5.60 26.93 -7.05
C LEU A 529 5.52 25.43 -6.71
N ALA A 530 4.61 25.02 -5.82
CA ALA A 530 4.41 23.63 -5.47
C ALA A 530 3.92 22.80 -6.66
N MET A 531 2.96 23.32 -7.44
CA MET A 531 2.48 22.68 -8.65
C MET A 531 3.57 22.57 -9.73
N ALA A 532 4.35 23.62 -9.94
CA ALA A 532 5.45 23.62 -10.91
C ALA A 532 6.53 22.60 -10.53
N TRP A 533 6.91 22.52 -9.26
CA TRP A 533 7.87 21.53 -8.80
C TRP A 533 7.34 20.10 -8.87
N THR A 534 6.05 19.90 -8.66
CA THR A 534 5.44 18.57 -8.81
C THR A 534 5.53 18.10 -10.26
N ARG A 535 5.19 18.97 -11.25
CA ARG A 535 5.36 18.66 -12.69
C ARG A 535 6.81 18.41 -13.07
N LYS A 536 7.71 19.27 -12.61
CA LYS A 536 9.15 19.12 -12.85
C LYS A 536 9.70 17.79 -12.30
N ARG A 537 9.31 17.38 -11.10
CA ARG A 537 9.73 16.11 -10.50
C ARG A 537 9.10 14.90 -11.19
N ALA A 538 7.90 15.06 -11.74
CA ALA A 538 7.24 14.05 -12.53
C ALA A 538 7.83 13.89 -13.94
N ASP A 539 8.67 14.82 -14.37
CA ASP A 539 9.14 14.95 -15.75
C ASP A 539 7.97 15.02 -16.77
N ASP A 540 6.87 15.68 -16.35
CA ASP A 540 5.63 15.81 -17.11
C ASP A 540 5.00 17.18 -16.86
N GLU A 541 5.23 18.12 -17.77
CA GLU A 541 4.67 19.47 -17.69
C GLU A 541 3.14 19.50 -17.88
N THR A 542 2.57 18.43 -18.43
CA THR A 542 1.13 18.30 -18.68
C THR A 542 0.38 17.65 -17.55
N ALA A 543 1.09 17.14 -16.53
CA ALA A 543 0.49 16.44 -15.41
C ALA A 543 -0.55 17.29 -14.69
N VAL A 544 -1.72 16.69 -14.45
CA VAL A 544 -2.77 17.30 -13.65
C VAL A 544 -2.37 17.25 -12.18
N VAL A 545 -2.04 18.42 -11.66
CA VAL A 545 -1.60 18.61 -10.27
C VAL A 545 -2.68 19.37 -9.52
N GLU A 546 -2.96 18.92 -8.29
CA GLU A 546 -3.87 19.61 -7.37
C GLU A 546 -3.16 19.94 -6.05
N ILE A 547 -3.69 20.91 -5.34
CA ILE A 547 -3.28 21.23 -3.98
C ILE A 547 -4.05 20.32 -3.00
N SER A 548 -3.32 19.50 -2.26
CA SER A 548 -3.90 18.60 -1.26
C SER A 548 -3.99 19.22 0.14
N GLU A 549 -3.02 20.06 0.49
CA GLU A 549 -2.99 20.75 1.78
C GLU A 549 -2.41 22.16 1.59
N ARG A 550 -2.93 23.12 2.35
CA ARG A 550 -2.40 24.47 2.40
C ARG A 550 -2.56 25.06 3.79
N GLU A 551 -1.50 25.65 4.29
CA GLU A 551 -1.48 26.35 5.55
C GLU A 551 -0.77 27.69 5.42
N SER A 552 -1.27 28.71 6.10
CA SER A 552 -0.63 30.03 6.15
C SER A 552 -0.81 30.63 7.54
N PHE A 553 0.29 30.99 8.18
CA PHE A 553 0.32 31.55 9.52
C PHE A 553 1.12 32.85 9.54
N ASN A 554 0.56 33.91 10.14
CA ASN A 554 1.29 35.14 10.40
C ASN A 554 2.29 34.94 11.54
N VAL A 555 3.54 35.34 11.35
CA VAL A 555 4.55 35.40 12.42
C VAL A 555 4.46 36.76 13.08
N ILE A 556 4.08 36.76 14.36
CA ILE A 556 3.88 37.98 15.13
C ILE A 556 5.02 38.13 16.14
N ARG A 557 5.64 39.31 16.19
CA ARG A 557 6.61 39.71 17.21
C ARG A 557 6.15 40.98 17.90
N GLY A 558 5.78 40.86 19.17
CA GLY A 558 5.08 41.94 19.86
C GLY A 558 3.70 42.17 19.25
N PHE A 559 3.44 43.39 18.74
CA PHE A 559 2.16 43.77 18.10
C PHE A 559 2.28 43.91 16.58
N ARG A 560 3.36 43.41 15.98
CA ARG A 560 3.59 43.55 14.53
C ARG A 560 3.76 42.18 13.87
N THR A 561 3.14 41.99 12.73
CA THR A 561 3.45 40.89 11.82
C THR A 561 4.82 41.15 11.21
N ILE A 562 5.74 40.20 11.35
CA ILE A 562 7.11 40.26 10.84
C ILE A 562 7.33 39.37 9.62
N GLY A 563 6.34 38.58 9.22
CA GLY A 563 6.36 37.69 8.08
C GLY A 563 5.25 36.65 8.18
N LYS A 564 5.30 35.69 7.27
CA LYS A 564 4.35 34.56 7.18
C LYS A 564 5.12 33.27 7.06
N ILE A 565 4.53 32.18 7.57
CA ILE A 565 4.91 30.81 7.27
C ILE A 565 3.80 30.23 6.41
N MET A 566 4.14 29.77 5.23
CA MET A 566 3.23 29.14 4.28
C MET A 566 3.75 27.75 3.96
N GLU A 567 2.89 26.74 4.02
CA GLU A 567 3.20 25.38 3.65
C GLU A 567 2.10 24.89 2.70
N VAL A 568 2.52 24.45 1.52
CA VAL A 568 1.63 23.95 0.47
C VAL A 568 2.12 22.59 0.03
N ARG A 569 1.18 21.67 -0.08
CA ARG A 569 1.43 20.33 -0.62
C ARG A 569 0.63 20.16 -1.91
N ALA A 570 1.34 19.94 -3.01
CA ALA A 570 0.79 19.62 -4.31
C ALA A 570 0.97 18.13 -4.62
N GLN A 571 0.05 17.56 -5.39
CA GLN A 571 0.09 16.13 -5.72
C GLN A 571 -0.47 15.84 -7.11
N ILE A 572 0.04 14.75 -7.71
CA ILE A 572 -0.64 14.00 -8.74
C ILE A 572 -1.41 12.88 -8.04
N LYS A 573 -2.75 12.88 -8.14
CA LYS A 573 -3.60 11.85 -7.53
C LYS A 573 -3.43 10.49 -8.19
N PRO A 574 -3.71 9.39 -7.49
CA PRO A 574 -3.95 8.09 -8.12
C PRO A 574 -5.08 8.20 -9.14
N GLY A 575 -5.00 7.37 -10.14
CA GLY A 575 -5.98 7.32 -11.22
C GLY A 575 -5.51 6.42 -12.33
N LEU A 576 -6.30 6.31 -13.36
CA LEU A 576 -6.04 5.46 -14.50
C LEU A 576 -5.52 6.27 -15.69
N ILE A 577 -4.60 5.70 -16.45
CA ILE A 577 -4.11 6.25 -17.72
C ILE A 577 -5.09 6.02 -18.88
N SER A 578 -5.99 5.05 -18.73
CA SER A 578 -7.08 4.76 -19.66
C SER A 578 -8.30 4.28 -18.89
N ARG A 579 -9.49 4.49 -19.43
CA ARG A 579 -10.77 4.13 -18.83
C ARG A 579 -11.50 3.12 -19.70
N PRO A 580 -12.46 2.33 -19.15
CA PRO A 580 -13.31 1.46 -19.96
C PRO A 580 -14.09 2.22 -21.04
N GLU A 581 -14.30 1.61 -22.21
CA GLU A 581 -15.19 2.18 -23.24
C GLU A 581 -16.62 2.36 -22.69
N GLY A 582 -17.22 3.53 -22.96
CA GLY A 582 -18.60 3.85 -22.53
C GLY A 582 -18.69 4.69 -21.25
N SER A 583 -17.58 5.12 -20.67
CA SER A 583 -17.57 6.12 -19.61
C SER A 583 -17.64 7.52 -20.22
N GLU A 584 -18.85 8.02 -20.50
CA GLU A 584 -19.04 9.44 -20.89
C GLU A 584 -18.67 10.36 -19.71
N ASN A 585 -18.04 11.51 -20.07
CA ASN A 585 -17.57 12.57 -19.16
C ASN A 585 -18.61 13.12 -18.20
#